data_3032b2314d4f2786d5808b9090e9f598
#
_entry.id   3032b2314d4f2786d5808b9090e9f598
#
_cell.length_a   1.000
_cell.length_b   1.000
_cell.length_c   1.000
_cell.angle_alpha   90.00
_cell.angle_beta   90.00
_cell.angle_gamma   90.00
#
_symmetry.space_group_name_H-M   'P 1'
#
loop_
_entity.id
_entity.type
_entity.pdbx_description
1 polymer ?
#
loop_
_entity_poly.entity_id
_entity_poly.type
_entity_poly.pdbx_seq_one_letter_code
_entity_poly.pdbx_strand_id
1 'polypeptide(L)'
;MIKRFLILFIMMLSITMTAGAISLQELQSSSNFKLVSYKEYPSETSSYVEKFYSFIDLNSIRIVEYNPPKYTLQCINYMVFDYSAGPEIKESEMTIYYDLNYSLATLIHANREKQPNASLVDVIETAERESGLVIKSKPLNTYQLNGDIWYPENRSNHLDREWKGSIDRSRGYQVIYDNADALFKAVYLQHFDDILIQ
;
A
#
# COMPACT_ATOMS: atom_id res chain seq x y z
N MET A 1 37.96 -5.69 -34.65
CA MET A 1 36.55 -6.01 -34.73
C MET A 1 36.07 -6.86 -33.54
N ILE A 2 36.75 -7.92 -33.16
CA ILE A 2 36.37 -8.87 -32.09
C ILE A 2 36.18 -8.18 -30.71
N LYS A 3 37.04 -7.24 -30.29
CA LYS A 3 36.92 -6.51 -29.01
C LYS A 3 35.64 -5.66 -28.90
N ARG A 4 35.17 -5.07 -29.99
CA ARG A 4 33.93 -4.27 -30.01
C ARG A 4 32.67 -5.15 -29.94
N PHE A 5 32.74 -6.34 -30.54
CA PHE A 5 31.66 -7.34 -30.45
C PHE A 5 31.54 -7.93 -29.03
N LEU A 6 32.67 -8.16 -28.36
CA LEU A 6 32.68 -8.68 -26.99
C LEU A 6 32.08 -7.69 -26.00
N ILE A 7 32.37 -6.37 -26.15
CA ILE A 7 31.77 -5.32 -25.27
C ILE A 7 30.27 -5.20 -25.50
N LEU A 8 29.80 -5.28 -26.76
CA LEU A 8 28.37 -5.26 -27.07
C LEU A 8 27.64 -6.51 -26.51
N PHE A 9 28.30 -7.67 -26.58
CA PHE A 9 27.75 -8.92 -26.03
C PHE A 9 27.69 -8.92 -24.50
N ILE A 10 28.69 -8.35 -23.83
CA ILE A 10 28.66 -8.15 -22.34
C ILE A 10 27.61 -7.12 -21.96
N MET A 11 27.42 -6.03 -22.71
CA MET A 11 26.32 -5.09 -22.47
C MET A 11 24.94 -5.70 -22.72
N MET A 12 24.77 -6.59 -23.71
CA MET A 12 23.49 -7.30 -23.88
C MET A 12 23.20 -8.32 -22.77
N LEU A 13 24.22 -8.94 -22.19
CA LEU A 13 24.06 -9.87 -21.07
C LEU A 13 23.71 -9.15 -19.75
N SER A 14 24.03 -7.86 -19.61
CA SER A 14 23.66 -7.07 -18.43
C SER A 14 22.25 -6.47 -18.48
N ILE A 15 21.51 -6.64 -19.58
CA ILE A 15 20.13 -6.13 -19.75
C ILE A 15 19.08 -7.23 -19.58
N THR A 16 19.46 -8.44 -19.24
CA THR A 16 18.47 -9.36 -18.66
C THR A 16 18.15 -8.88 -17.23
N MET A 17 17.43 -7.76 -17.12
CA MET A 17 16.54 -7.58 -16.01
C MET A 17 15.55 -8.75 -16.12
N THR A 18 15.85 -9.85 -15.47
CA THR A 18 14.83 -10.77 -15.07
C THR A 18 13.77 -9.90 -14.41
N ALA A 19 12.56 -9.88 -14.95
CA ALA A 19 11.39 -9.48 -14.19
C ALA A 19 11.44 -10.40 -12.96
N GLY A 20 12.10 -9.91 -11.91
CA GLY A 20 12.47 -10.72 -10.77
C GLY A 20 11.21 -11.14 -10.08
N ALA A 21 11.00 -12.41 -9.99
CA ALA A 21 10.07 -13.01 -9.09
C ALA A 21 10.34 -12.43 -7.69
N ILE A 22 9.37 -11.78 -7.08
CA ILE A 22 9.52 -11.15 -5.76
C ILE A 22 9.27 -12.19 -4.66
N SER A 23 10.26 -12.43 -3.81
CA SER A 23 10.13 -13.33 -2.66
C SER A 23 9.88 -12.59 -1.36
N LEU A 24 9.31 -13.28 -0.37
CA LEU A 24 9.15 -12.72 0.97
C LEU A 24 10.49 -12.30 1.58
N GLN A 25 11.56 -13.08 1.35
CA GLN A 25 12.89 -12.75 1.83
C GLN A 25 13.39 -11.42 1.23
N GLU A 26 13.16 -11.19 -0.04
CA GLU A 26 13.55 -9.94 -0.71
C GLU A 26 12.74 -8.76 -0.18
N LEU A 27 11.42 -8.91 -0.03
CA LEU A 27 10.57 -7.87 0.57
C LEU A 27 11.02 -7.48 1.98
N GLN A 28 11.52 -8.44 2.76
CA GLN A 28 11.97 -8.20 4.14
C GLN A 28 13.40 -7.68 4.26
N SER A 29 14.29 -7.98 3.32
CA SER A 29 15.72 -7.67 3.41
C SER A 29 16.16 -6.45 2.63
N SER A 30 15.43 -6.07 1.58
CA SER A 30 15.80 -4.96 0.72
C SER A 30 15.24 -3.63 1.24
N SER A 31 16.09 -2.60 1.28
CA SER A 31 15.70 -1.22 1.64
C SER A 31 14.75 -0.55 0.63
N ASN A 32 14.54 -1.17 -0.52
CA ASN A 32 13.61 -0.68 -1.54
C ASN A 32 12.15 -0.89 -1.12
N PHE A 33 11.89 -1.82 -0.20
CA PHE A 33 10.55 -2.14 0.27
C PHE A 33 10.34 -1.66 1.70
N LYS A 34 9.29 -0.88 1.90
CA LYS A 34 8.90 -0.41 3.22
C LYS A 34 7.80 -1.32 3.78
N LEU A 35 8.08 -2.03 4.86
CA LEU A 35 7.04 -2.70 5.64
C LEU A 35 6.13 -1.64 6.27
N VAL A 36 4.84 -1.70 5.93
CA VAL A 36 3.82 -0.77 6.42
C VAL A 36 2.99 -1.42 7.52
N SER A 37 2.58 -2.66 7.32
CA SER A 37 1.74 -3.38 8.28
C SER A 37 2.22 -4.81 8.45
N TYR A 38 2.19 -5.29 9.69
CA TYR A 38 2.43 -6.67 10.07
C TYR A 38 1.39 -7.11 11.10
N LYS A 39 0.79 -8.27 10.89
CA LYS A 39 -0.17 -8.87 11.81
C LYS A 39 0.08 -10.36 11.94
N GLU A 40 -0.12 -10.90 13.14
CA GLU A 40 -0.14 -12.32 13.42
C GLU A 40 -1.53 -12.73 13.86
N TYR A 41 -1.98 -13.86 13.35
CA TYR A 41 -3.25 -14.47 13.71
C TYR A 41 -2.99 -15.90 14.19
N PRO A 42 -3.30 -16.23 15.45
CA PRO A 42 -3.27 -17.63 15.90
C PRO A 42 -4.26 -18.42 15.06
N SER A 43 -3.82 -19.51 14.46
CA SER A 43 -4.71 -20.41 13.74
C SER A 43 -5.60 -21.17 14.74
N GLU A 44 -6.90 -21.17 14.53
CA GLU A 44 -7.84 -21.91 15.36
C GLU A 44 -7.74 -23.45 15.16
N THR A 45 -7.15 -23.86 14.03
CA THR A 45 -7.15 -25.27 13.58
C THR A 45 -5.77 -25.93 13.54
N SER A 46 -4.70 -25.18 13.71
CA SER A 46 -3.33 -25.68 13.62
C SER A 46 -2.40 -24.97 14.60
N SER A 47 -1.22 -25.54 14.87
CA SER A 47 -0.15 -24.86 15.60
C SER A 47 0.57 -23.78 14.77
N TYR A 48 0.14 -23.56 13.53
CA TYR A 48 0.71 -22.55 12.64
C TYR A 48 0.21 -21.15 13.00
N VAL A 49 1.11 -20.18 13.08
CA VAL A 49 0.75 -18.78 13.25
C VAL A 49 0.66 -18.15 11.85
N GLU A 50 -0.54 -17.78 11.47
CA GLU A 50 -0.77 -17.09 10.20
C GLU A 50 -0.23 -15.67 10.27
N LYS A 51 0.44 -15.21 9.21
CA LYS A 51 1.06 -13.89 9.17
C LYS A 51 0.60 -13.12 7.95
N PHE A 52 0.39 -11.85 8.17
CA PHE A 52 0.08 -10.89 7.10
C PHE A 52 1.12 -9.78 7.10
N TYR A 53 1.58 -9.41 5.89
CA TYR A 53 2.46 -8.27 5.70
C TYR A 53 1.93 -7.39 4.58
N SER A 54 2.16 -6.08 4.68
CA SER A 54 1.96 -5.15 3.59
C SER A 54 3.21 -4.33 3.38
N PHE A 55 3.71 -4.30 2.13
CA PHE A 55 4.91 -3.55 1.74
C PHE A 55 4.59 -2.59 0.61
N ILE A 56 5.29 -1.44 0.59
CA ILE A 56 5.32 -0.49 -0.52
C ILE A 56 6.71 -0.54 -1.16
N ASP A 57 6.76 -0.66 -2.49
CA ASP A 57 7.99 -0.45 -3.25
C ASP A 57 8.27 1.04 -3.38
N LEU A 58 9.30 1.51 -2.68
CA LEU A 58 9.68 2.92 -2.64
C LEU A 58 10.17 3.44 -4.00
N ASN A 59 10.74 2.56 -4.86
CA ASN A 59 11.22 2.94 -6.18
C ASN A 59 10.09 3.10 -7.21
N SER A 60 8.92 2.56 -6.92
CA SER A 60 7.75 2.65 -7.78
C SER A 60 6.90 3.90 -7.53
N ILE A 61 7.22 4.68 -6.49
CA ILE A 61 6.41 5.84 -6.09
C ILE A 61 6.40 6.90 -7.18
N ARG A 62 5.20 7.37 -7.55
CA ARG A 62 4.98 8.44 -8.53
C ARG A 62 3.97 9.45 -8.01
N ILE A 63 4.26 10.73 -8.22
CA ILE A 63 3.30 11.81 -8.04
C ILE A 63 2.56 11.95 -9.37
N VAL A 64 1.27 11.54 -9.38
CA VAL A 64 0.41 11.61 -10.58
C VAL A 64 -0.22 12.99 -10.69
N GLU A 65 -0.62 13.57 -9.55
CA GLU A 65 -1.21 14.92 -9.49
C GLU A 65 -0.75 15.62 -8.21
N TYR A 66 -0.38 16.88 -8.37
CA TYR A 66 -0.08 17.81 -7.29
C TYR A 66 -0.92 19.08 -7.47
N ASN A 67 -2.07 19.14 -6.83
CA ASN A 67 -3.01 20.26 -6.91
C ASN A 67 -3.66 20.48 -5.53
N PRO A 68 -2.94 21.09 -4.56
CA PRO A 68 -3.48 21.30 -3.22
C PRO A 68 -4.88 21.94 -3.23
N PRO A 69 -5.83 21.45 -2.42
CA PRO A 69 -5.69 20.43 -1.37
C PRO A 69 -5.76 18.99 -1.86
N LYS A 70 -5.77 18.74 -3.16
CA LYS A 70 -5.90 17.39 -3.76
C LYS A 70 -4.58 16.90 -4.30
N TYR A 71 -4.29 15.63 -4.05
CA TYR A 71 -3.08 14.93 -4.50
C TYR A 71 -3.42 13.55 -5.01
N THR A 72 -2.66 13.08 -5.99
CA THR A 72 -2.76 11.69 -6.45
C THR A 72 -1.38 11.07 -6.48
N LEU A 73 -1.20 10.00 -5.72
CA LEU A 73 0.04 9.22 -5.67
C LEU A 73 -0.21 7.80 -6.19
N GLN A 74 0.83 7.21 -6.76
CA GLN A 74 0.81 5.83 -7.24
C GLN A 74 2.03 5.08 -6.75
N CYS A 75 1.88 3.80 -6.43
CA CYS A 75 2.99 2.90 -6.10
C CYS A 75 2.62 1.45 -6.41
N ILE A 76 3.62 0.55 -6.35
CA ILE A 76 3.42 -0.88 -6.27
C ILE A 76 3.33 -1.27 -4.79
N ASN A 77 2.31 -2.05 -4.48
CA ASN A 77 2.07 -2.63 -3.16
C ASN A 77 2.14 -4.15 -3.22
N TYR A 78 2.74 -4.75 -2.21
CA TYR A 78 2.79 -6.20 -2.02
C TYR A 78 2.07 -6.56 -0.73
N MET A 79 1.02 -7.37 -0.84
CA MET A 79 0.34 -7.98 0.30
C MET A 79 0.73 -9.44 0.38
N VAL A 80 1.32 -9.84 1.51
CA VAL A 80 1.76 -11.21 1.78
C VAL A 80 0.79 -11.85 2.73
N PHE A 81 0.26 -13.00 2.33
CA PHE A 81 -0.61 -13.86 3.11
C PHE A 81 0.16 -15.17 3.37
N ASP A 82 0.86 -15.24 4.50
CA ASP A 82 1.56 -16.45 4.94
C ASP A 82 0.60 -17.31 5.78
N TYR A 83 -0.37 -17.92 5.08
CA TYR A 83 -1.47 -18.69 5.66
C TYR A 83 -1.30 -20.18 5.36
N SER A 84 -1.70 -21.01 6.32
CA SER A 84 -1.61 -22.48 6.18
C SER A 84 -2.42 -23.04 5.00
N ALA A 85 -3.50 -22.33 4.59
CA ALA A 85 -4.37 -22.74 3.49
C ALA A 85 -3.82 -22.40 2.08
N GLY A 86 -2.70 -21.67 1.99
CA GLY A 86 -2.06 -21.31 0.73
C GLY A 86 -1.34 -19.97 0.85
N PRO A 87 -0.04 -20.00 1.15
CA PRO A 87 0.78 -18.80 1.28
C PRO A 87 1.00 -18.16 -0.09
N GLU A 88 0.80 -16.82 -0.16
CA GLU A 88 0.91 -16.08 -1.41
C GLU A 88 1.35 -14.64 -1.21
N ILE A 89 1.96 -14.05 -2.25
CA ILE A 89 2.27 -12.63 -2.36
C ILE A 89 1.43 -12.06 -3.50
N LYS A 90 0.61 -11.06 -3.21
CA LYS A 90 -0.17 -10.32 -4.23
C LYS A 90 0.48 -8.99 -4.51
N GLU A 91 0.88 -8.81 -5.76
CA GLU A 91 1.37 -7.53 -6.29
C GLU A 91 0.22 -6.75 -6.90
N SER A 92 0.13 -5.47 -6.59
CA SER A 92 -0.86 -4.58 -7.17
C SER A 92 -0.31 -3.18 -7.41
N GLU A 93 -0.77 -2.54 -8.48
CA GLU A 93 -0.60 -1.11 -8.68
C GLU A 93 -1.69 -0.39 -7.89
N MET A 94 -1.28 0.44 -6.94
CA MET A 94 -2.16 1.19 -6.07
C MET A 94 -2.08 2.68 -6.43
N THR A 95 -3.24 3.28 -6.75
CA THR A 95 -3.37 4.72 -6.96
C THR A 95 -4.25 5.28 -5.85
N ILE A 96 -3.76 6.29 -5.15
CA ILE A 96 -4.44 6.89 -4.01
C ILE A 96 -4.71 8.36 -4.29
N TYR A 97 -5.95 8.75 -4.12
CA TYR A 97 -6.43 10.11 -4.23
C TYR A 97 -6.65 10.66 -2.82
N TYR A 98 -5.98 11.75 -2.49
CA TYR A 98 -6.04 12.43 -1.21
C TYR A 98 -6.76 13.76 -1.37
N ASP A 99 -7.63 14.10 -0.40
CA ASP A 99 -8.20 15.44 -0.26
C ASP A 99 -7.93 15.94 1.17
N LEU A 100 -7.05 16.88 1.33
CA LEU A 100 -6.64 17.43 2.63
C LEU A 100 -7.76 18.16 3.38
N ASN A 101 -8.86 18.55 2.69
CA ASN A 101 -10.04 19.06 3.38
C ASN A 101 -10.64 18.03 4.33
N TYR A 102 -10.29 16.74 4.16
CA TYR A 102 -10.74 15.62 4.99
C TYR A 102 -9.61 14.97 5.78
N SER A 103 -8.45 15.62 5.94
CA SER A 103 -7.44 15.18 6.92
C SER A 103 -8.04 15.25 8.33
N LEU A 104 -7.59 14.41 9.25
CA LEU A 104 -8.14 14.37 10.60
C LEU A 104 -7.99 15.72 11.30
N ALA A 105 -6.82 16.37 11.18
CA ALA A 105 -6.58 17.69 11.75
C ALA A 105 -7.57 18.75 11.21
N THR A 106 -7.82 18.78 9.89
CA THR A 106 -8.77 19.70 9.26
C THR A 106 -10.20 19.43 9.72
N LEU A 107 -10.62 18.16 9.79
CA LEU A 107 -11.96 17.79 10.25
C LEU A 107 -12.19 18.10 11.74
N ILE A 108 -11.20 17.81 12.59
CA ILE A 108 -11.26 18.18 14.01
C ILE A 108 -11.41 19.69 14.19
N HIS A 109 -10.61 20.48 13.47
CA HIS A 109 -10.69 21.93 13.51
C HIS A 109 -12.08 22.43 13.09
N ALA A 110 -12.58 22.00 11.93
CA ALA A 110 -13.88 22.37 11.41
C ALA A 110 -15.05 21.95 12.32
N ASN A 111 -14.96 20.76 12.93
CA ASN A 111 -15.99 20.28 13.87
C ASN A 111 -15.98 21.07 15.18
N ARG A 112 -14.80 21.48 15.67
CA ARG A 112 -14.68 22.35 16.84
C ARG A 112 -15.31 23.73 16.61
N GLU A 113 -15.11 24.32 15.45
CA GLU A 113 -15.73 25.61 15.10
C GLU A 113 -17.26 25.50 15.05
N LYS A 114 -17.80 24.42 14.49
CA LYS A 114 -19.25 24.18 14.39
C LYS A 114 -19.89 23.84 15.74
N GLN A 115 -19.14 23.16 16.62
CA GLN A 115 -19.63 22.63 17.90
C GLN A 115 -18.65 22.96 19.04
N PRO A 116 -18.52 24.22 19.46
CA PRO A 116 -17.51 24.64 20.43
C PRO A 116 -17.67 24.00 21.82
N ASN A 117 -18.89 23.54 22.17
CA ASN A 117 -19.21 22.92 23.44
C ASN A 117 -19.19 21.38 23.40
N ALA A 118 -18.93 20.75 22.24
CA ALA A 118 -18.84 19.31 22.14
C ALA A 118 -17.59 18.79 22.88
N SER A 119 -17.66 17.56 23.41
CA SER A 119 -16.49 16.93 24.00
C SER A 119 -15.41 16.67 22.90
N LEU A 120 -14.15 16.64 23.30
CA LEU A 120 -13.06 16.33 22.34
C LEU A 120 -13.24 14.94 21.74
N VAL A 121 -13.74 14.00 22.52
CA VAL A 121 -14.00 12.62 22.08
C VAL A 121 -15.04 12.61 20.96
N ASP A 122 -16.18 13.27 21.15
CA ASP A 122 -17.24 13.32 20.14
C ASP A 122 -16.78 13.98 18.83
N VAL A 123 -15.95 15.01 18.95
CA VAL A 123 -15.36 15.72 17.79
C VAL A 123 -14.43 14.79 17.01
N ILE A 124 -13.57 14.02 17.70
CA ILE A 124 -12.64 13.07 17.07
C ILE A 124 -13.43 11.93 16.43
N GLU A 125 -14.37 11.30 17.16
CA GLU A 125 -15.17 10.19 16.62
C GLU A 125 -15.97 10.61 15.39
N THR A 126 -16.46 11.84 15.35
CA THR A 126 -17.15 12.38 14.18
C THR A 126 -16.18 12.55 13.01
N ALA A 127 -14.99 13.09 13.25
CA ALA A 127 -13.98 13.29 12.23
C ALA A 127 -13.45 11.95 11.66
N GLU A 128 -13.30 10.92 12.49
CA GLU A 128 -12.84 9.60 12.07
C GLU A 128 -13.78 8.86 11.11
N ARG A 129 -15.06 9.22 11.10
CA ARG A 129 -16.06 8.63 10.19
C ARG A 129 -15.95 9.16 8.76
N GLU A 130 -15.27 10.27 8.57
CA GLU A 130 -15.05 10.87 7.26
C GLU A 130 -13.62 10.59 6.79
N SER A 131 -13.45 10.42 5.49
CA SER A 131 -12.12 10.22 4.91
C SER A 131 -12.05 10.87 3.52
N GLY A 132 -10.98 11.62 3.27
CA GLY A 132 -10.65 12.16 1.97
C GLY A 132 -9.83 11.20 1.10
N LEU A 133 -9.85 9.90 1.40
CA LEU A 133 -9.07 8.90 0.69
C LEU A 133 -9.95 8.06 -0.24
N VAL A 134 -9.56 8.03 -1.51
CA VAL A 134 -10.09 7.08 -2.49
C VAL A 134 -8.92 6.28 -3.02
N ILE A 135 -9.04 4.96 -2.99
CA ILE A 135 -8.00 4.06 -3.50
C ILE A 135 -8.53 3.31 -4.71
N LYS A 136 -7.68 3.20 -5.71
CA LYS A 136 -7.83 2.30 -6.85
C LYS A 136 -6.69 1.29 -6.78
N SER A 137 -7.02 0.01 -6.74
CA SER A 137 -6.06 -1.11 -6.76
C SER A 137 -6.27 -1.92 -8.03
N LYS A 138 -5.19 -2.14 -8.78
CA LYS A 138 -5.17 -2.95 -9.98
C LYS A 138 -4.22 -4.13 -9.74
N PRO A 139 -4.72 -5.36 -9.67
CA PRO A 139 -3.87 -6.55 -9.53
C PRO A 139 -2.90 -6.66 -10.71
N LEU A 140 -1.66 -7.07 -10.43
CA LEU A 140 -0.62 -7.30 -11.42
C LEU A 140 -0.24 -8.79 -11.46
N ASN A 141 0.39 -9.27 -10.38
CA ASN A 141 0.88 -10.64 -10.29
C ASN A 141 0.55 -11.27 -8.93
N THR A 142 0.63 -12.59 -8.89
CA THR A 142 0.62 -13.36 -7.66
C THR A 142 1.83 -14.28 -7.66
N TYR A 143 2.52 -14.37 -6.51
CA TYR A 143 3.71 -15.20 -6.34
C TYR A 143 3.56 -16.12 -5.15
N GLN A 144 4.31 -17.23 -5.14
CA GLN A 144 4.60 -17.99 -3.95
C GLN A 144 5.58 -17.23 -3.05
N LEU A 145 5.75 -17.62 -1.79
CA LEU A 145 6.69 -16.93 -0.89
C LEU A 145 8.16 -17.01 -1.33
N ASN A 146 8.52 -18.01 -2.14
CA ASN A 146 9.85 -18.17 -2.73
C ASN A 146 10.07 -17.28 -3.99
N GLY A 147 9.02 -16.62 -4.46
CA GLY A 147 9.04 -15.74 -5.62
C GLY A 147 8.57 -16.36 -6.93
N ASP A 148 8.29 -17.67 -6.99
CA ASP A 148 7.75 -18.27 -8.20
C ASP A 148 6.38 -17.68 -8.53
N ILE A 149 6.13 -17.39 -9.80
CA ILE A 149 4.80 -16.90 -10.24
C ILE A 149 3.77 -17.99 -9.95
N TRP A 150 2.69 -17.61 -9.32
CA TRP A 150 1.60 -18.51 -8.99
C TRP A 150 0.34 -18.19 -9.79
N TYR A 151 -0.14 -19.19 -10.52
CA TYR A 151 -1.40 -19.15 -11.26
C TYR A 151 -2.41 -20.09 -10.60
N PRO A 152 -3.21 -19.63 -9.61
CA PRO A 152 -4.22 -20.49 -9.01
C PRO A 152 -5.35 -20.75 -10.02
N GLU A 153 -5.61 -22.02 -10.34
CA GLU A 153 -6.59 -22.43 -11.38
C GLU A 153 -8.05 -22.04 -11.09
N ASN A 154 -8.39 -21.58 -9.87
CA ASN A 154 -9.79 -21.35 -9.49
C ASN A 154 -10.02 -20.20 -8.49
N ARG A 155 -9.28 -19.10 -8.54
CA ARG A 155 -9.52 -17.99 -7.61
C ARG A 155 -10.32 -16.84 -8.22
N SER A 156 -11.58 -16.72 -7.82
CA SER A 156 -12.35 -15.47 -7.93
C SER A 156 -12.33 -14.72 -6.59
N ASN A 157 -11.17 -14.22 -6.18
CA ASN A 157 -11.06 -13.37 -5.01
C ASN A 157 -11.27 -11.91 -5.44
N HIS A 158 -11.89 -11.08 -4.58
CA HIS A 158 -12.06 -9.65 -4.85
C HIS A 158 -10.72 -8.91 -5.05
N LEU A 159 -9.61 -9.44 -4.48
CA LEU A 159 -8.26 -8.93 -4.67
C LEU A 159 -7.66 -9.25 -6.05
N ASP A 160 -8.30 -10.11 -6.83
CA ASP A 160 -7.88 -10.45 -8.20
C ASP A 160 -8.60 -9.59 -9.25
N ARG A 161 -9.34 -8.58 -8.83
CA ARG A 161 -10.04 -7.63 -9.70
C ARG A 161 -9.63 -6.20 -9.41
N GLU A 162 -9.66 -5.37 -10.43
CA GLU A 162 -9.54 -3.94 -10.23
C GLU A 162 -10.63 -3.45 -9.28
N TRP A 163 -10.24 -2.73 -8.26
CA TRP A 163 -11.13 -2.18 -7.25
C TRP A 163 -10.87 -0.69 -7.04
N LYS A 164 -11.94 0.07 -6.86
CA LYS A 164 -11.90 1.48 -6.49
C LYS A 164 -12.95 1.77 -5.43
N GLY A 165 -12.55 2.43 -4.36
CA GLY A 165 -13.49 2.80 -3.28
C GLY A 165 -12.92 3.84 -2.33
N SER A 166 -13.83 4.50 -1.62
CA SER A 166 -13.47 5.35 -0.49
C SER A 166 -13.05 4.50 0.69
N ILE A 167 -12.10 4.99 1.45
CA ILE A 167 -11.56 4.33 2.62
C ILE A 167 -11.71 5.27 3.79
N ASP A 168 -12.37 4.82 4.82
CA ASP A 168 -12.43 5.49 6.11
C ASP A 168 -11.36 4.96 7.08
N ARG A 169 -11.27 5.57 8.26
CA ARG A 169 -10.35 5.17 9.33
C ARG A 169 -10.86 3.98 10.15
N SER A 170 -11.94 3.33 9.70
CA SER A 170 -12.53 2.20 10.41
C SER A 170 -11.61 0.98 10.41
N ARG A 171 -11.82 0.10 11.37
CA ARG A 171 -11.01 -1.13 11.53
C ARG A 171 -11.00 -2.03 10.29
N GLY A 172 -12.06 -2.00 9.49
CA GLY A 172 -12.17 -2.81 8.26
C GLY A 172 -11.18 -2.43 7.18
N TYR A 173 -10.70 -1.19 7.18
CA TYR A 173 -9.78 -0.65 6.15
C TYR A 173 -8.40 -0.27 6.70
N GLN A 174 -8.11 -0.59 7.96
CA GLN A 174 -6.89 -0.13 8.64
C GLN A 174 -5.61 -0.37 7.83
N VAL A 175 -5.41 -1.58 7.30
CA VAL A 175 -4.20 -1.90 6.53
C VAL A 175 -4.08 -1.04 5.28
N ILE A 176 -5.19 -0.81 4.59
CA ILE A 176 -5.22 -0.02 3.36
C ILE A 176 -5.00 1.46 3.69
N TYR A 177 -5.57 1.91 4.81
CA TYR A 177 -5.35 3.26 5.32
C TYR A 177 -3.88 3.48 5.69
N ASP A 178 -3.26 2.52 6.39
CA ASP A 178 -1.85 2.56 6.77
C ASP A 178 -0.94 2.66 5.52
N ASN A 179 -1.28 1.93 4.44
CA ASN A 179 -0.57 2.05 3.17
C ASN A 179 -0.69 3.44 2.56
N ALA A 180 -1.89 4.04 2.58
CA ALA A 180 -2.11 5.37 2.08
C ALA A 180 -1.31 6.42 2.86
N ASP A 181 -1.38 6.37 4.19
CA ASP A 181 -0.63 7.29 5.04
C ASP A 181 0.88 7.11 4.90
N ALA A 182 1.37 5.87 4.85
CA ALA A 182 2.79 5.57 4.65
C ALA A 182 3.31 6.06 3.31
N LEU A 183 2.50 5.96 2.23
CA LEU A 183 2.84 6.49 0.92
C LEU A 183 2.90 8.02 0.93
N PHE A 184 1.91 8.68 1.53
CA PHE A 184 1.89 10.13 1.66
C PHE A 184 3.12 10.64 2.44
N LYS A 185 3.43 10.00 3.57
CA LYS A 185 4.61 10.32 4.38
C LYS A 185 5.93 10.09 3.64
N ALA A 186 6.02 9.06 2.79
CA ALA A 186 7.23 8.80 2.00
C ALA A 186 7.52 9.93 1.00
N VAL A 187 6.48 10.61 0.49
CA VAL A 187 6.61 11.70 -0.49
C VAL A 187 6.76 13.07 0.19
N TYR A 188 5.94 13.34 1.21
CA TYR A 188 5.82 14.69 1.78
C TYR A 188 6.42 14.83 3.18
N LEU A 189 6.99 13.76 3.74
CA LEU A 189 7.63 13.70 5.08
C LEU A 189 6.67 14.02 6.24
N GLN A 190 5.37 14.02 5.98
CA GLN A 190 4.28 14.28 6.94
C GLN A 190 3.19 13.23 6.80
N HIS A 191 2.49 12.94 7.88
CA HIS A 191 1.29 12.11 7.80
C HIS A 191 0.14 12.90 7.17
N PHE A 192 -0.71 12.21 6.41
CA PHE A 192 -1.86 12.84 5.78
C PHE A 192 -2.79 13.50 6.80
N ASP A 193 -3.01 12.83 7.94
CA ASP A 193 -3.92 13.28 9.00
C ASP A 193 -3.39 14.43 9.86
N ASP A 194 -2.09 14.70 9.83
CA ASP A 194 -1.46 15.79 10.59
C ASP A 194 -1.59 17.17 9.90
N ILE A 195 -2.03 17.19 8.65
CA ILE A 195 -2.08 18.43 7.86
C ILE A 195 -3.38 19.19 8.11
N LEU A 196 -3.26 20.41 8.60
CA LEU A 196 -4.37 21.35 8.78
C LEU A 196 -4.47 22.31 7.60
N ILE A 197 -5.61 22.31 6.92
CA ILE A 197 -5.98 23.35 5.93
C ILE A 197 -6.78 24.42 6.65
N GLN A 198 -6.28 25.64 6.61
CA GLN A 198 -6.94 26.84 7.17
C GLN A 198 -7.77 27.54 6.12
#